data_1f6faffe15c90e4661059902198d06df
#
_entry.id   1f6faffe15c90e4661059902198d06df
#
_cell.length_a   1.000
_cell.length_b   1.000
_cell.length_c   1.000
_cell.angle_alpha   90.00
_cell.angle_beta   90.00
_cell.angle_gamma   90.00
#
_symmetry.space_group_name_H-M   'P 1'
#
loop_
_entity.id
_entity.type
_entity.pdbx_description
1 polymer ?
#
loop_
_entity_poly.entity_id
_entity_poly.type
_entity_poly.pdbx_seq_one_letter_code
_entity_poly.pdbx_strand_id
1 'polypeptide(L)'
;YNNPLVGAYLFPRSNDWSDISMYERYDAARKIYTQYWPVGDEGMVMQNPYWINYRNLRQNKKDRYMLNAGLSYKILDWLTVSGRVRLDNSNNDYTEKFYASTNTQLTESSSRGLYGITKTQDKQLYADFLVSINKYFGEDWSLQANVGGSFSDIRSDAMKTRGPIADGGDAFSGEPVGLTNYFAIQNLSASKTQRLQEGWREQTQSLFASAELGYKNTYFLTLTGRNDWPSQLAGPNSNSKSFFYPSVGGSVVLSELMPNLNKDYLSFIKVRGSWASVGSAFSRYLANPHYEWNSSSGQWSITTQYPLYNLKPERTNSWEIGLNMRFLKNFELDVTYYNAKTMNQTFNPQLPVSGWSAMYIQTGAVRNSGIELSLNYKNTWKDFTWDTGITFSSNKNKILTLADNAINPVTGELFSLSTLNMGGLGAVSYTHLRAHETSQD
;
A
#
# COMPACT_ATOMS: atom_id res chain seq x y z
N TYR A 1 28.38 1.19 1.85
CA TYR A 1 27.14 1.39 2.62
C TYR A 1 27.08 2.81 3.19
N ASN A 2 25.88 3.41 3.15
CA ASN A 2 25.63 4.72 3.76
C ASN A 2 24.78 4.56 5.06
N ASN A 3 25.00 3.46 5.78
CA ASN A 3 24.37 3.19 7.06
C ASN A 3 25.44 3.35 8.16
N PRO A 4 25.27 4.32 9.08
CA PRO A 4 26.24 4.58 10.13
C PRO A 4 26.45 3.41 11.08
N LEU A 5 25.46 2.55 11.26
CA LEU A 5 25.55 1.38 12.14
C LEU A 5 26.57 0.36 11.62
N VAL A 6 26.72 0.20 10.31
CA VAL A 6 27.68 -0.76 9.76
C VAL A 6 29.11 -0.39 10.16
N GLY A 7 29.50 0.87 9.97
CA GLY A 7 30.81 1.36 10.43
C GLY A 7 31.00 1.28 11.94
N ALA A 8 29.94 1.55 12.72
CA ALA A 8 29.97 1.46 14.16
C ALA A 8 30.18 0.04 14.68
N TYR A 9 29.46 -0.96 14.12
CA TYR A 9 29.58 -2.36 14.53
C TYR A 9 30.87 -3.03 14.09
N LEU A 10 31.45 -2.60 12.96
CA LEU A 10 32.68 -3.15 12.42
C LEU A 10 33.92 -2.41 12.93
N PHE A 11 33.77 -1.37 13.72
CA PHE A 11 34.90 -0.65 14.32
C PHE A 11 35.68 -1.58 15.25
N PRO A 12 37.04 -1.66 15.13
CA PRO A 12 37.87 -2.54 15.93
C PRO A 12 37.80 -2.21 17.40
N ARG A 13 37.58 -3.21 18.25
CA ARG A 13 37.51 -3.06 19.71
C ARG A 13 38.82 -2.63 20.36
N SER A 14 39.94 -2.77 19.64
CA SER A 14 41.25 -2.33 20.08
C SER A 14 41.49 -0.82 19.96
N ASN A 15 40.62 -0.12 19.23
CA ASN A 15 40.74 1.32 18.98
C ASN A 15 39.78 2.09 19.88
N ASP A 16 40.16 3.30 20.25
CA ASP A 16 39.31 4.18 21.04
C ASP A 16 38.20 4.79 20.15
N TRP A 17 36.96 4.70 20.62
CA TRP A 17 35.82 5.28 19.94
C TRP A 17 35.92 6.82 19.81
N SER A 18 36.65 7.47 20.73
CA SER A 18 36.89 8.92 20.66
C SER A 18 37.61 9.35 19.37
N ASP A 19 38.44 8.46 18.79
CA ASP A 19 39.15 8.74 17.55
C ASP A 19 38.22 8.97 16.37
N ILE A 20 37.07 8.28 16.32
CA ILE A 20 36.11 8.43 15.23
C ILE A 20 35.17 9.63 15.40
N SER A 21 35.07 10.19 16.60
CA SER A 21 34.34 11.43 16.84
C SER A 21 34.96 12.62 16.11
N MET A 22 36.29 12.57 15.87
CA MET A 22 37.01 13.47 14.97
C MET A 22 36.81 13.03 13.52
N TYR A 23 35.57 13.06 13.05
CA TYR A 23 35.17 12.49 11.76
C TYR A 23 35.69 13.25 10.54
N GLU A 24 36.25 14.45 10.71
CA GLU A 24 36.78 15.27 9.63
C GLU A 24 38.09 15.98 10.03
N ARG A 25 38.97 16.19 9.04
CA ARG A 25 40.22 16.94 9.14
C ARG A 25 40.32 17.96 8.02
N TYR A 26 40.86 19.14 8.34
CA TYR A 26 41.07 20.17 7.33
C TYR A 26 42.24 19.80 6.40
N ASP A 27 41.96 19.73 5.10
CA ASP A 27 42.93 19.57 4.05
C ASP A 27 43.33 20.96 3.50
N ALA A 28 44.53 21.44 3.84
CA ALA A 28 45.00 22.76 3.46
C ALA A 28 45.25 22.89 1.93
N ALA A 29 45.59 21.81 1.25
CA ALA A 29 45.80 21.80 -0.20
C ALA A 29 44.46 21.94 -0.96
N ARG A 30 43.43 21.26 -0.52
CA ARG A 30 42.09 21.29 -1.12
C ARG A 30 41.20 22.39 -0.54
N LYS A 31 41.62 23.01 0.57
CA LYS A 31 40.84 24.01 1.33
C LYS A 31 39.44 23.54 1.76
N ILE A 32 39.28 22.27 2.09
CA ILE A 32 38.05 21.65 2.53
C ILE A 32 38.29 20.74 3.74
N TYR A 33 37.24 20.42 4.46
CA TYR A 33 37.26 19.31 5.42
C TYR A 33 37.08 17.98 4.69
N THR A 34 37.94 17.02 4.99
CA THR A 34 37.90 15.67 4.43
C THR A 34 37.58 14.67 5.51
N GLN A 35 36.97 13.56 5.12
CA GLN A 35 36.63 12.49 6.06
C GLN A 35 37.88 11.91 6.73
N TYR A 36 37.84 11.73 8.02
CA TYR A 36 38.79 10.91 8.75
C TYR A 36 38.15 9.59 9.15
N TRP A 37 38.74 8.50 8.67
CA TRP A 37 38.30 7.14 8.97
C TRP A 37 39.53 6.24 9.07
N PRO A 38 39.98 5.88 10.32
CA PRO A 38 41.24 5.18 10.53
C PRO A 38 41.24 3.72 10.10
N VAL A 39 40.07 3.12 9.88
CA VAL A 39 39.90 1.70 9.59
C VAL A 39 39.97 1.40 8.08
N GLY A 40 39.70 2.41 7.25
CA GLY A 40 39.53 2.19 5.81
C GLY A 40 38.13 1.67 5.44
N ASP A 41 37.92 1.33 4.17
CA ASP A 41 36.59 0.92 3.69
C ASP A 41 36.37 -0.59 3.70
N GLU A 42 37.44 -1.38 3.96
CA GLU A 42 37.40 -2.84 4.01
C GLU A 42 36.65 -3.50 2.81
N GLY A 43 36.65 -2.84 1.67
CA GLY A 43 35.93 -3.27 0.46
C GLY A 43 34.39 -3.16 0.53
N MET A 44 33.84 -2.62 1.62
CA MET A 44 32.39 -2.49 1.84
C MET A 44 31.88 -1.04 1.77
N VAL A 45 32.69 -0.11 1.24
CA VAL A 45 32.33 1.32 1.18
C VAL A 45 32.03 1.88 2.58
N MET A 46 32.76 1.39 3.59
CA MET A 46 32.62 1.85 4.97
C MET A 46 33.10 3.29 5.11
N GLN A 47 32.41 4.02 5.97
CA GLN A 47 32.69 5.41 6.26
C GLN A 47 32.54 5.67 7.75
N ASN A 48 33.16 6.74 8.21
CA ASN A 48 32.97 7.20 9.56
C ASN A 48 31.48 7.46 9.84
N PRO A 49 30.87 6.86 10.90
CA PRO A 49 29.45 7.04 11.23
C PRO A 49 29.04 8.51 11.41
N TYR A 50 29.91 9.34 11.99
CA TYR A 50 29.65 10.78 12.13
C TYR A 50 29.72 11.52 10.80
N TRP A 51 30.64 11.12 9.88
CA TRP A 51 30.66 11.66 8.52
C TRP A 51 29.36 11.38 7.80
N ILE A 52 28.84 10.14 7.88
CA ILE A 52 27.55 9.78 7.27
C ILE A 52 26.43 10.67 7.80
N ASN A 53 26.39 10.91 9.12
CA ASN A 53 25.33 11.71 9.73
C ASN A 53 25.44 13.21 9.46
N TYR A 54 26.66 13.74 9.35
CA TYR A 54 26.87 15.20 9.25
C TYR A 54 27.27 15.68 7.86
N ARG A 55 27.70 14.78 6.95
CA ARG A 55 28.19 15.13 5.61
C ARG A 55 27.49 14.38 4.46
N ASN A 56 26.76 13.31 4.75
CA ASN A 56 25.92 12.63 3.77
C ASN A 56 24.45 12.93 4.08
N LEU A 57 24.07 14.19 3.87
CA LEU A 57 22.79 14.71 4.29
C LEU A 57 21.67 14.27 3.36
N ARG A 58 20.58 13.81 3.96
CA ARG A 58 19.31 13.54 3.30
C ARG A 58 18.22 14.25 4.07
N GLN A 59 17.62 15.23 3.43
CA GLN A 59 16.54 16.01 4.02
C GLN A 59 15.25 15.75 3.27
N ASN A 60 14.20 15.48 4.01
CA ASN A 60 12.85 15.35 3.48
C ASN A 60 11.96 16.38 4.14
N LYS A 61 11.47 17.35 3.37
CA LYS A 61 10.54 18.38 3.82
C LYS A 61 9.20 18.13 3.17
N LYS A 62 8.16 17.92 3.99
CA LYS A 62 6.80 17.65 3.54
C LYS A 62 5.85 18.72 4.05
N ASP A 63 5.19 19.40 3.13
CA ASP A 63 4.12 20.34 3.40
C ASP A 63 2.80 19.74 2.90
N ARG A 64 1.81 19.57 3.77
CA ARG A 64 0.52 18.98 3.43
C ARG A 64 -0.61 19.84 3.95
N TYR A 65 -1.59 20.08 3.12
CA TYR A 65 -2.85 20.70 3.53
C TYR A 65 -4.04 19.87 3.06
N MET A 66 -5.05 19.80 3.91
CA MET A 66 -6.32 19.15 3.64
C MET A 66 -7.45 20.15 3.84
N LEU A 67 -8.28 20.30 2.81
CA LEU A 67 -9.49 21.10 2.86
C LEU A 67 -10.69 20.18 2.72
N ASN A 68 -11.67 20.33 3.59
CA ASN A 68 -12.90 19.55 3.56
C ASN A 68 -14.08 20.49 3.75
N ALA A 69 -15.00 20.45 2.81
CA ALA A 69 -16.25 21.19 2.87
C ALA A 69 -17.41 20.22 2.69
N GLY A 70 -18.42 20.35 3.51
CA GLY A 70 -19.62 19.51 3.45
C GLY A 70 -20.87 20.33 3.72
N LEU A 71 -21.93 20.00 3.03
CA LEU A 71 -23.26 20.55 3.23
C LEU A 71 -24.23 19.40 3.44
N SER A 72 -25.07 19.52 4.45
CA SER A 72 -26.16 18.57 4.71
C SER A 72 -27.45 19.35 4.87
N TYR A 73 -28.48 18.91 4.18
CA TYR A 73 -29.80 19.54 4.21
C TYR A 73 -30.88 18.49 4.49
N LYS A 74 -31.61 18.69 5.56
CA LYS A 74 -32.73 17.85 5.95
C LYS A 74 -33.99 18.34 5.21
N ILE A 75 -34.39 17.60 4.18
CA ILE A 75 -35.56 17.92 3.34
C ILE A 75 -36.85 17.58 4.10
N LEU A 76 -36.86 16.39 4.72
CA LEU A 76 -37.94 15.90 5.55
C LEU A 76 -37.33 15.25 6.80
N ASP A 77 -38.13 14.98 7.85
CA ASP A 77 -37.62 14.36 9.07
C ASP A 77 -36.92 13.01 8.82
N TRP A 78 -37.28 12.32 7.77
CA TRP A 78 -36.79 11.03 7.37
C TRP A 78 -35.88 11.07 6.13
N LEU A 79 -35.66 12.25 5.49
CA LEU A 79 -34.92 12.42 4.23
C LEU A 79 -33.87 13.52 4.36
N THR A 80 -32.63 13.15 4.25
CA THR A 80 -31.48 14.08 4.27
C THR A 80 -30.67 13.93 2.99
N VAL A 81 -30.24 15.05 2.42
CA VAL A 81 -29.30 15.09 1.30
C VAL A 81 -28.02 15.76 1.76
N SER A 82 -26.90 15.18 1.45
CA SER A 82 -25.59 15.73 1.78
C SER A 82 -24.64 15.65 0.62
N GLY A 83 -23.70 16.60 0.57
CA GLY A 83 -22.59 16.61 -0.37
C GLY A 83 -21.30 16.99 0.33
N ARG A 84 -20.21 16.43 -0.12
CA ARG A 84 -18.89 16.67 0.47
C ARG A 84 -17.84 16.74 -0.61
N VAL A 85 -16.90 17.68 -0.45
CA VAL A 85 -15.70 17.81 -1.27
C VAL A 85 -14.49 17.84 -0.35
N ARG A 86 -13.48 17.04 -0.69
CA ARG A 86 -12.20 17.00 -0.01
C ARG A 86 -11.07 17.22 -1.01
N LEU A 87 -10.19 18.15 -0.68
CA LEU A 87 -8.91 18.34 -1.37
C LEU A 87 -7.78 18.00 -0.39
N ASP A 88 -6.89 17.11 -0.80
CA ASP A 88 -5.66 16.77 -0.09
C ASP A 88 -4.50 17.04 -1.03
N ASN A 89 -3.58 17.90 -0.64
CA ASN A 89 -2.39 18.22 -1.40
C ASN A 89 -1.15 18.09 -0.51
N SER A 90 -0.16 17.35 -1.00
CA SER A 90 1.09 17.12 -0.33
C SER A 90 2.24 17.45 -1.27
N ASN A 91 3.11 18.39 -0.86
CA ASN A 91 4.35 18.69 -1.54
C ASN A 91 5.51 18.11 -0.73
N ASN A 92 6.35 17.34 -1.37
CA ASN A 92 7.48 16.67 -0.75
C ASN A 92 8.78 17.07 -1.46
N ASP A 93 9.63 17.81 -0.79
CA ASP A 93 10.95 18.22 -1.26
C ASP A 93 12.01 17.35 -0.58
N TYR A 94 12.60 16.45 -1.35
CA TYR A 94 13.69 15.59 -0.90
C TYR A 94 15.01 16.09 -1.49
N THR A 95 16.03 16.28 -0.66
CA THR A 95 17.38 16.69 -1.08
C THR A 95 18.43 15.72 -0.55
N GLU A 96 19.41 15.42 -1.40
CA GLU A 96 20.65 14.72 -1.06
C GLU A 96 21.85 15.64 -1.25
N LYS A 97 22.74 15.67 -0.25
CA LYS A 97 24.01 16.39 -0.32
C LYS A 97 25.10 15.50 0.25
N PHE A 98 25.94 14.95 -0.61
CA PHE A 98 27.10 14.20 -0.18
C PHE A 98 28.33 15.04 -0.42
N TYR A 99 29.03 15.32 0.65
CA TYR A 99 30.21 16.19 0.62
C TYR A 99 31.41 15.49 -0.05
N ALA A 100 32.32 16.27 -0.59
CA ALA A 100 33.62 15.81 -1.05
C ALA A 100 34.35 15.02 0.04
N SER A 101 35.11 14.00 -0.33
CA SER A 101 35.67 12.98 0.59
C SER A 101 34.72 11.89 1.07
N THR A 102 33.43 11.95 0.72
CA THR A 102 32.56 10.78 0.76
C THR A 102 33.09 9.74 -0.22
N ASN A 103 32.96 8.44 0.12
CA ASN A 103 33.41 7.36 -0.75
C ASN A 103 32.90 7.55 -2.18
N THR A 104 33.80 7.45 -3.15
CA THR A 104 33.54 7.77 -4.57
C THR A 104 32.49 6.86 -5.21
N GLN A 105 32.27 5.64 -4.71
CA GLN A 105 31.17 4.79 -5.17
C GLN A 105 29.80 5.40 -4.84
N LEU A 106 29.69 6.13 -3.72
CA LEU A 106 28.46 6.80 -3.32
C LEU A 106 28.26 8.15 -4.03
N THR A 107 29.34 8.79 -4.48
CA THR A 107 29.31 10.06 -5.22
C THR A 107 29.43 9.87 -6.73
N GLU A 108 29.19 8.64 -7.24
CA GLU A 108 29.26 8.30 -8.67
C GLU A 108 30.59 8.71 -9.32
N SER A 109 31.68 8.41 -8.60
CA SER A 109 33.09 8.70 -8.97
C SER A 109 33.46 10.18 -8.93
N SER A 110 32.67 11.07 -8.30
CA SER A 110 33.05 12.46 -8.09
C SER A 110 33.86 12.63 -6.80
N SER A 111 34.98 13.32 -6.88
CA SER A 111 35.79 13.76 -5.75
C SER A 111 35.27 15.06 -5.11
N ARG A 112 34.28 15.72 -5.72
CA ARG A 112 33.77 17.05 -5.35
C ARG A 112 32.40 17.00 -4.65
N GLY A 113 31.77 15.81 -4.62
CA GLY A 113 30.49 15.57 -3.96
C GLY A 113 29.36 15.16 -4.90
N LEU A 114 28.18 15.01 -4.35
CA LEU A 114 26.96 14.66 -5.08
C LEU A 114 25.81 15.51 -4.59
N TYR A 115 24.95 15.92 -5.49
CA TYR A 115 23.71 16.61 -5.18
C TYR A 115 22.51 16.00 -5.89
N GLY A 116 21.43 15.89 -5.15
CA GLY A 116 20.15 15.46 -5.69
C GLY A 116 19.01 16.27 -5.10
N ILE A 117 18.00 16.55 -5.94
CA ILE A 117 16.74 17.13 -5.54
C ILE A 117 15.60 16.37 -6.21
N THR A 118 14.58 16.01 -5.43
CA THR A 118 13.35 15.44 -5.94
C THR A 118 12.20 16.25 -5.36
N LYS A 119 11.35 16.75 -6.24
CA LYS A 119 10.12 17.45 -5.88
C LYS A 119 8.95 16.60 -6.31
N THR A 120 8.11 16.22 -5.36
CA THR A 120 6.92 15.41 -5.60
C THR A 120 5.70 16.18 -5.14
N GLN A 121 4.67 16.25 -5.96
CA GLN A 121 3.37 16.78 -5.60
C GLN A 121 2.32 15.69 -5.76
N ASP A 122 1.66 15.36 -4.65
CA ASP A 122 0.53 14.43 -4.63
C ASP A 122 -0.74 15.23 -4.37
N LYS A 123 -1.73 15.05 -5.24
CA LYS A 123 -3.06 15.68 -5.13
C LYS A 123 -4.14 14.64 -5.14
N GLN A 124 -5.11 14.77 -4.25
CA GLN A 124 -6.33 13.98 -4.27
C GLN A 124 -7.52 14.93 -4.17
N LEU A 125 -8.39 14.87 -5.16
CA LEU A 125 -9.72 15.47 -5.12
C LEU A 125 -10.74 14.35 -4.94
N TYR A 126 -11.58 14.47 -3.93
CA TYR A 126 -12.69 13.57 -3.67
C TYR A 126 -13.96 14.36 -3.52
N ALA A 127 -15.02 13.94 -4.17
CA ALA A 127 -16.35 14.50 -4.01
C ALA A 127 -17.37 13.36 -3.87
N ASP A 128 -18.37 13.55 -3.02
CA ASP A 128 -19.49 12.63 -2.91
C ASP A 128 -20.81 13.39 -2.69
N PHE A 129 -21.89 12.71 -3.07
CA PHE A 129 -23.23 13.07 -2.65
C PHE A 129 -23.93 11.86 -2.06
N LEU A 130 -24.82 12.10 -1.10
CA LEU A 130 -25.54 11.06 -0.41
C LEU A 130 -26.98 11.51 -0.13
N VAL A 131 -27.91 10.67 -0.47
CA VAL A 131 -29.32 10.75 -0.07
C VAL A 131 -29.54 9.70 0.98
N SER A 132 -29.90 10.11 2.19
CA SER A 132 -30.13 9.25 3.34
C SER A 132 -31.61 9.24 3.71
N ILE A 133 -32.16 8.05 3.86
CA ILE A 133 -33.54 7.78 4.27
C ILE A 133 -33.47 7.05 5.60
N ASN A 134 -34.20 7.57 6.60
CA ASN A 134 -34.37 6.91 7.90
C ASN A 134 -35.84 7.07 8.29
N LYS A 135 -36.63 5.98 8.11
CA LYS A 135 -38.07 6.02 8.27
C LYS A 135 -38.60 4.82 9.00
N TYR A 136 -39.50 5.09 9.92
CA TYR A 136 -40.30 4.06 10.59
C TYR A 136 -41.69 3.99 9.94
N PHE A 137 -42.17 2.79 9.72
CA PHE A 137 -43.51 2.49 9.23
C PHE A 137 -44.28 1.75 10.30
N GLY A 138 -45.18 2.49 10.99
CA GLY A 138 -45.81 2.00 12.18
C GLY A 138 -44.82 1.75 13.33
N GLU A 139 -45.12 0.81 14.19
CA GLU A 139 -44.26 0.43 15.32
C GLU A 139 -43.29 -0.71 15.00
N ASP A 140 -43.55 -1.44 13.93
CA ASP A 140 -42.89 -2.72 13.64
C ASP A 140 -41.72 -2.58 12.64
N TRP A 141 -41.80 -1.66 11.68
CA TRP A 141 -40.82 -1.61 10.56
C TRP A 141 -39.94 -0.39 10.63
N SER A 142 -38.65 -0.60 10.41
CA SER A 142 -37.66 0.48 10.21
C SER A 142 -36.92 0.30 8.87
N LEU A 143 -36.72 1.40 8.16
CA LEU A 143 -35.93 1.44 6.96
C LEU A 143 -34.83 2.50 7.09
N GLN A 144 -33.57 2.06 6.98
CA GLN A 144 -32.42 2.93 6.78
C GLN A 144 -31.87 2.66 5.39
N ALA A 145 -31.86 3.66 4.52
CA ALA A 145 -31.34 3.49 3.17
C ALA A 145 -30.49 4.68 2.77
N ASN A 146 -29.46 4.40 1.99
CA ASN A 146 -28.59 5.42 1.44
C ASN A 146 -28.40 5.16 -0.06
N VAL A 147 -28.46 6.21 -0.87
CA VAL A 147 -28.11 6.19 -2.28
C VAL A 147 -27.15 7.35 -2.55
N GLY A 148 -26.06 7.08 -3.22
CA GLY A 148 -25.07 8.10 -3.45
C GLY A 148 -24.13 7.80 -4.60
N GLY A 149 -23.31 8.78 -4.91
CA GLY A 149 -22.23 8.64 -5.86
C GLY A 149 -20.98 9.35 -5.36
N SER A 150 -19.85 8.92 -5.85
CA SER A 150 -18.57 9.53 -5.52
C SER A 150 -17.66 9.66 -6.74
N PHE A 151 -16.79 10.63 -6.67
CA PHE A 151 -15.72 10.88 -7.63
C PHE A 151 -14.39 11.00 -6.86
N SER A 152 -13.37 10.30 -7.32
CA SER A 152 -12.01 10.39 -6.81
C SER A 152 -11.05 10.63 -7.96
N ASP A 153 -10.17 11.61 -7.81
CA ASP A 153 -9.09 11.95 -8.75
C ASP A 153 -7.80 12.05 -7.94
N ILE A 154 -6.87 11.15 -8.21
CA ILE A 154 -5.57 11.09 -7.54
C ILE A 154 -4.49 11.32 -8.59
N ARG A 155 -3.60 12.26 -8.33
CA ARG A 155 -2.50 12.61 -9.22
C ARG A 155 -1.21 12.75 -8.42
N SER A 156 -0.13 12.24 -8.99
CA SER A 156 1.23 12.44 -8.51
C SER A 156 2.10 12.93 -9.64
N ASP A 157 2.85 14.00 -9.41
CA ASP A 157 3.82 14.57 -10.33
C ASP A 157 5.17 14.68 -9.59
N ALA A 158 6.24 14.18 -10.20
CA ALA A 158 7.57 14.22 -9.63
C ALA A 158 8.61 14.73 -10.64
N MET A 159 9.51 15.56 -10.16
CA MET A 159 10.70 16.00 -10.89
C MET A 159 11.94 15.66 -10.06
N LYS A 160 12.88 14.94 -10.67
CA LYS A 160 14.12 14.51 -10.03
C LYS A 160 15.31 14.97 -10.86
N THR A 161 16.27 15.57 -10.19
CA THR A 161 17.60 15.83 -10.75
C THR A 161 18.61 15.36 -9.73
N ARG A 162 19.50 14.43 -10.09
CA ARG A 162 20.50 13.86 -9.21
C ARG A 162 21.75 13.54 -10.01
N GLY A 163 22.91 13.92 -9.50
CA GLY A 163 24.17 13.58 -10.14
C GLY A 163 25.38 13.98 -9.32
N PRO A 164 26.56 13.50 -9.73
CA PRO A 164 27.82 13.92 -9.15
C PRO A 164 28.13 15.37 -9.53
N ILE A 165 28.77 16.09 -8.62
CA ILE A 165 29.35 17.41 -8.95
C ILE A 165 30.43 17.20 -10.02
N ALA A 166 30.45 18.07 -11.04
CA ALA A 166 31.38 17.95 -12.15
C ALA A 166 32.83 17.97 -11.68
N ASP A 167 33.57 16.93 -12.07
CA ASP A 167 35.02 16.82 -11.80
C ASP A 167 35.84 17.23 -13.03
N GLY A 168 37.08 17.66 -12.77
CA GLY A 168 38.03 18.04 -13.83
C GLY A 168 38.15 19.55 -14.04
N GLY A 169 38.99 19.94 -14.97
CA GLY A 169 39.13 21.29 -15.44
C GLY A 169 38.68 21.41 -16.90
N ASP A 170 38.33 22.61 -17.31
CA ASP A 170 38.06 22.92 -18.72
C ASP A 170 39.34 22.73 -19.56
N ALA A 171 39.22 22.06 -20.71
CA ALA A 171 40.33 21.69 -21.54
C ALA A 171 41.10 22.91 -22.13
N PHE A 172 40.45 24.08 -22.21
CA PHE A 172 41.02 25.29 -22.79
C PHE A 172 41.48 26.29 -21.73
N SER A 173 40.68 26.51 -20.68
CA SER A 173 40.98 27.52 -19.66
C SER A 173 41.68 26.96 -18.44
N GLY A 174 41.63 25.65 -18.21
CA GLY A 174 42.09 25.00 -16.97
C GLY A 174 41.23 25.28 -15.74
N GLU A 175 40.20 26.09 -15.90
CA GLU A 175 39.28 26.43 -14.80
C GLU A 175 38.45 25.19 -14.34
N PRO A 176 38.11 25.08 -13.05
CA PRO A 176 37.34 23.96 -12.57
C PRO A 176 35.94 23.94 -13.20
N VAL A 177 35.58 22.81 -13.82
CA VAL A 177 34.24 22.59 -14.39
C VAL A 177 33.16 22.59 -13.31
N GLY A 178 33.49 22.14 -12.10
CA GLY A 178 32.58 22.16 -10.97
C GLY A 178 33.24 22.64 -9.68
N LEU A 179 32.44 23.28 -8.80
CA LEU A 179 32.89 23.78 -7.51
C LEU A 179 32.63 22.75 -6.41
N THR A 180 33.68 22.43 -5.63
CA THR A 180 33.60 21.42 -4.54
C THR A 180 32.61 21.84 -3.47
N ASN A 181 31.73 20.89 -3.06
CA ASN A 181 30.70 21.09 -2.05
C ASN A 181 29.69 22.23 -2.35
N TYR A 182 29.58 22.66 -3.60
CA TYR A 182 28.59 23.62 -4.04
C TYR A 182 27.38 22.89 -4.62
N PHE A 183 26.31 22.77 -3.81
CA PHE A 183 25.14 21.96 -4.07
C PHE A 183 24.09 22.73 -4.89
N ALA A 184 24.28 22.77 -6.20
CA ALA A 184 23.40 23.43 -7.15
C ALA A 184 23.30 22.59 -8.43
N ILE A 185 22.14 22.63 -9.11
CA ILE A 185 21.88 21.81 -10.31
C ILE A 185 22.88 22.12 -11.43
N GLN A 186 23.21 23.39 -11.64
CA GLN A 186 24.15 23.82 -12.66
C GLN A 186 25.61 23.35 -12.42
N ASN A 187 25.92 22.91 -11.19
CA ASN A 187 27.22 22.43 -10.78
C ASN A 187 27.43 20.92 -10.99
N LEU A 188 26.38 20.24 -11.48
CA LEU A 188 26.38 18.80 -11.71
C LEU A 188 27.01 18.44 -13.05
N SER A 189 27.60 17.26 -13.13
CA SER A 189 28.13 16.71 -14.38
C SER A 189 27.03 16.60 -15.45
N ALA A 190 27.24 17.21 -16.60
CA ALA A 190 26.25 17.21 -17.67
C ALA A 190 25.93 15.79 -18.17
N SER A 191 26.96 14.92 -18.26
CA SER A 191 26.82 13.56 -18.78
C SER A 191 26.33 12.52 -17.77
N LYS A 192 26.57 12.74 -16.45
CA LYS A 192 26.23 11.76 -15.41
C LYS A 192 24.96 12.13 -14.64
N THR A 193 24.40 13.31 -14.86
CA THR A 193 23.23 13.76 -14.13
C THR A 193 21.96 13.11 -14.66
N GLN A 194 21.27 12.40 -13.79
CA GLN A 194 19.93 11.88 -14.05
C GLN A 194 18.92 13.03 -13.98
N ARG A 195 18.09 13.15 -15.00
CA ARG A 195 16.98 14.10 -15.09
C ARG A 195 15.73 13.30 -15.41
N LEU A 196 14.75 13.34 -14.53
CA LEU A 196 13.57 12.52 -14.64
C LEU A 196 12.34 13.37 -14.32
N GLN A 197 11.33 13.26 -15.16
CA GLN A 197 10.00 13.78 -14.88
C GLN A 197 9.02 12.62 -14.98
N GLU A 198 8.32 12.36 -13.91
CA GLU A 198 7.38 11.27 -13.79
C GLU A 198 6.04 11.80 -13.32
N GLY A 199 4.97 11.16 -13.73
CA GLY A 199 3.64 11.51 -13.23
C GLY A 199 2.63 10.43 -13.58
N TRP A 200 1.55 10.40 -12.78
CA TRP A 200 0.45 9.50 -13.01
C TRP A 200 -0.85 10.10 -12.49
N ARG A 201 -1.96 9.63 -13.04
CA ARG A 201 -3.29 10.03 -12.62
C ARG A 201 -4.21 8.81 -12.60
N GLU A 202 -5.03 8.73 -11.56
CA GLU A 202 -6.08 7.73 -11.42
C GLU A 202 -7.40 8.42 -11.11
N GLN A 203 -8.45 7.98 -11.78
CA GLN A 203 -9.81 8.45 -11.51
C GLN A 203 -10.71 7.26 -11.24
N THR A 204 -11.63 7.43 -10.32
CA THR A 204 -12.70 6.46 -10.06
C THR A 204 -14.01 7.20 -9.88
N GLN A 205 -15.02 6.78 -10.62
CA GLN A 205 -16.40 7.17 -10.43
C GLN A 205 -17.16 6.03 -9.82
N SER A 206 -18.13 6.32 -8.96
CA SER A 206 -18.86 5.27 -8.26
C SER A 206 -20.31 5.65 -8.06
N LEU A 207 -21.21 4.67 -8.17
CA LEU A 207 -22.58 4.74 -7.70
C LEU A 207 -22.79 3.64 -6.68
N PHE A 208 -23.46 3.95 -5.57
CA PHE A 208 -23.71 2.98 -4.53
C PHE A 208 -25.07 3.18 -3.86
N ALA A 209 -25.61 2.08 -3.36
CA ALA A 209 -26.82 2.08 -2.56
C ALA A 209 -26.66 1.06 -1.41
N SER A 210 -27.28 1.39 -0.28
CA SER A 210 -27.43 0.47 0.85
C SER A 210 -28.82 0.60 1.43
N ALA A 211 -29.39 -0.51 1.93
CA ALA A 211 -30.65 -0.52 2.63
C ALA A 211 -30.58 -1.53 3.78
N GLU A 212 -31.05 -1.12 4.96
CA GLU A 212 -31.30 -2.00 6.07
C GLU A 212 -32.79 -1.92 6.42
N LEU A 213 -33.44 -3.07 6.40
CA LEU A 213 -34.82 -3.25 6.79
C LEU A 213 -34.88 -3.98 8.14
N GLY A 214 -35.45 -3.33 9.15
CA GLY A 214 -35.68 -3.90 10.47
C GLY A 214 -37.14 -4.24 10.68
N TYR A 215 -37.41 -5.38 11.31
CA TYR A 215 -38.76 -5.78 11.73
C TYR A 215 -38.78 -6.11 13.22
N LYS A 216 -39.59 -5.42 13.96
CA LYS A 216 -39.83 -5.56 15.43
C LYS A 216 -38.50 -5.48 16.23
N ASN A 217 -37.50 -4.74 15.76
CA ASN A 217 -36.18 -4.68 16.36
C ASN A 217 -35.53 -6.07 16.59
N THR A 218 -36.04 -7.09 15.91
CA THR A 218 -35.64 -8.49 16.07
C THR A 218 -34.95 -9.02 14.82
N TYR A 219 -35.50 -8.74 13.65
CA TYR A 219 -34.98 -9.20 12.37
C TYR A 219 -34.44 -8.03 11.58
N PHE A 220 -33.26 -8.21 11.02
CA PHE A 220 -32.63 -7.20 10.18
C PHE A 220 -32.14 -7.83 8.90
N LEU A 221 -32.41 -7.18 7.77
CA LEU A 221 -31.91 -7.52 6.44
C LEU A 221 -31.15 -6.31 5.90
N THR A 222 -29.87 -6.49 5.58
CA THR A 222 -29.00 -5.46 4.99
C THR A 222 -28.65 -5.85 3.56
N LEU A 223 -28.89 -4.95 2.63
CA LEU A 223 -28.52 -5.08 1.21
C LEU A 223 -27.61 -3.93 0.83
N THR A 224 -26.51 -4.23 0.13
CA THR A 224 -25.66 -3.17 -0.43
C THR A 224 -25.29 -3.50 -1.87
N GLY A 225 -25.10 -2.48 -2.65
CA GLY A 225 -24.60 -2.60 -4.00
C GLY A 225 -23.79 -1.36 -4.36
N ARG A 226 -22.67 -1.58 -5.04
CA ARG A 226 -21.83 -0.50 -5.55
C ARG A 226 -21.27 -0.88 -6.92
N ASN A 227 -21.21 0.09 -7.81
CA ASN A 227 -20.52 -0.05 -9.09
C ASN A 227 -19.45 1.02 -9.22
N ASP A 228 -18.22 0.60 -9.52
CA ASP A 228 -17.07 1.47 -9.73
C ASP A 228 -16.61 1.43 -11.18
N TRP A 229 -16.26 2.61 -11.71
CA TRP A 229 -15.63 2.84 -13.01
C TRP A 229 -14.23 3.42 -12.80
N PRO A 230 -13.23 2.61 -12.48
CA PRO A 230 -11.86 3.07 -12.32
C PRO A 230 -11.18 3.26 -13.68
N SER A 231 -10.33 4.29 -13.79
CA SER A 231 -9.58 4.58 -15.02
C SER A 231 -8.65 3.45 -15.48
N GLN A 232 -8.22 2.57 -14.57
CA GLN A 232 -7.43 1.38 -14.90
C GLN A 232 -8.15 0.43 -15.87
N LEU A 233 -9.48 0.41 -15.85
CA LEU A 233 -10.30 -0.39 -16.74
C LEU A 233 -10.66 0.31 -18.06
N ALA A 234 -10.26 1.55 -18.25
CA ALA A 234 -10.62 2.32 -19.44
C ALA A 234 -9.89 1.88 -20.73
N GLY A 235 -8.80 1.14 -20.60
CA GLY A 235 -7.97 0.71 -21.74
C GLY A 235 -8.67 -0.31 -22.68
N PRO A 236 -8.20 -0.41 -23.95
CA PRO A 236 -8.79 -1.33 -24.94
C PRO A 236 -8.64 -2.79 -24.56
N ASN A 237 -7.62 -3.15 -23.78
CA ASN A 237 -7.32 -4.52 -23.38
C ASN A 237 -8.08 -4.97 -22.11
N SER A 238 -8.97 -4.15 -21.58
CA SER A 238 -9.81 -4.51 -20.45
C SER A 238 -11.17 -5.03 -20.93
N ASN A 239 -11.55 -6.21 -20.46
CA ASN A 239 -12.85 -6.83 -20.77
C ASN A 239 -14.04 -6.10 -20.13
N SER A 240 -13.81 -5.40 -19.03
CA SER A 240 -14.85 -4.71 -18.29
C SER A 240 -14.44 -3.28 -18.04
N LYS A 241 -15.35 -2.33 -18.21
CA LYS A 241 -15.12 -0.92 -17.90
C LYS A 241 -15.52 -0.55 -16.48
N SER A 242 -16.20 -1.46 -15.80
CA SER A 242 -16.65 -1.30 -14.41
C SER A 242 -16.76 -2.65 -13.74
N PHE A 243 -16.95 -2.63 -12.44
CA PHE A 243 -17.32 -3.83 -11.70
C PHE A 243 -18.35 -3.50 -10.63
N PHE A 244 -19.35 -4.39 -10.55
CA PHE A 244 -20.40 -4.32 -9.54
C PHE A 244 -20.09 -5.28 -8.42
N TYR A 245 -20.29 -4.84 -7.17
CA TYR A 245 -20.10 -5.65 -5.98
C TYR A 245 -21.28 -5.52 -5.00
N PRO A 246 -22.09 -6.57 -4.94
CA PRO A 246 -23.20 -6.67 -4.01
C PRO A 246 -22.78 -7.26 -2.67
N SER A 247 -23.56 -6.95 -1.63
CA SER A 247 -23.59 -7.73 -0.41
C SER A 247 -25.01 -7.93 0.11
N VAL A 248 -25.21 -9.01 0.83
CA VAL A 248 -26.42 -9.30 1.59
C VAL A 248 -26.04 -9.79 2.98
N GLY A 249 -26.68 -9.23 4.00
CA GLY A 249 -26.50 -9.61 5.38
C GLY A 249 -27.85 -9.76 6.07
N GLY A 250 -27.93 -10.70 7.01
CA GLY A 250 -29.09 -10.86 7.86
C GLY A 250 -28.69 -11.05 9.32
N SER A 251 -29.50 -10.56 10.24
CA SER A 251 -29.30 -10.83 11.64
C SER A 251 -30.62 -10.96 12.39
N VAL A 252 -30.59 -11.77 13.44
CA VAL A 252 -31.73 -12.02 14.31
C VAL A 252 -31.32 -11.86 15.77
N VAL A 253 -32.03 -11.03 16.50
CA VAL A 253 -31.88 -10.85 17.95
C VAL A 253 -32.75 -11.91 18.64
N LEU A 254 -32.13 -13.06 18.93
CA LEU A 254 -32.85 -14.22 19.50
C LEU A 254 -33.39 -13.94 20.89
N SER A 255 -32.76 -13.08 21.67
CA SER A 255 -33.25 -12.68 23.01
C SER A 255 -34.62 -12.01 22.96
N GLU A 256 -35.00 -11.34 21.87
CA GLU A 256 -36.31 -10.73 21.69
C GLU A 256 -37.41 -11.78 21.38
N LEU A 257 -37.04 -12.96 20.92
CA LEU A 257 -37.94 -14.08 20.65
C LEU A 257 -38.18 -14.96 21.87
N MET A 258 -37.48 -14.72 22.97
CA MET A 258 -37.48 -15.53 24.17
C MET A 258 -38.04 -14.71 25.36
N PRO A 259 -39.37 -14.52 25.48
CA PRO A 259 -39.97 -13.63 26.50
C PRO A 259 -39.68 -14.10 27.94
N ASN A 260 -39.44 -15.40 28.15
CA ASN A 260 -39.13 -15.98 29.45
C ASN A 260 -37.63 -16.12 29.73
N LEU A 261 -36.77 -15.48 28.94
CA LEU A 261 -35.33 -15.54 29.11
C LEU A 261 -34.95 -14.88 30.44
N ASN A 262 -34.20 -15.62 31.29
CA ASN A 262 -33.67 -15.04 32.51
C ASN A 262 -32.51 -14.11 32.17
N LYS A 263 -32.78 -12.79 32.19
CA LYS A 263 -31.81 -11.74 31.81
C LYS A 263 -30.62 -11.66 32.76
N ASP A 264 -30.66 -12.27 33.93
CA ASP A 264 -29.50 -12.35 34.83
C ASP A 264 -28.44 -13.31 34.32
N TYR A 265 -28.84 -14.37 33.61
CA TYR A 265 -27.90 -15.32 33.00
C TYR A 265 -27.60 -15.00 31.54
N LEU A 266 -28.61 -14.53 30.80
CA LEU A 266 -28.46 -14.28 29.37
C LEU A 266 -29.33 -13.09 28.96
N SER A 267 -28.72 -11.94 28.80
CA SER A 267 -29.42 -10.69 28.52
C SER A 267 -29.56 -10.36 27.03
N PHE A 268 -28.69 -10.90 26.21
CA PHE A 268 -28.68 -10.62 24.78
C PHE A 268 -28.04 -11.75 23.98
N ILE A 269 -28.71 -12.18 22.90
CA ILE A 269 -28.16 -13.06 21.88
C ILE A 269 -28.54 -12.51 20.51
N LYS A 270 -27.55 -12.32 19.65
CA LYS A 270 -27.73 -11.96 18.23
C LYS A 270 -26.91 -12.89 17.36
N VAL A 271 -27.55 -13.51 16.39
CA VAL A 271 -26.87 -14.26 15.33
C VAL A 271 -26.90 -13.41 14.09
N ARG A 272 -25.77 -13.37 13.38
CA ARG A 272 -25.61 -12.66 12.11
C ARG A 272 -24.96 -13.54 11.06
N GLY A 273 -25.29 -13.29 9.80
CA GLY A 273 -24.64 -13.90 8.66
C GLY A 273 -24.61 -12.93 7.48
N SER A 274 -23.55 -12.96 6.72
CA SER A 274 -23.43 -12.11 5.53
C SER A 274 -22.68 -12.82 4.40
N TRP A 275 -22.98 -12.37 3.20
CA TRP A 275 -22.24 -12.69 2.00
C TRP A 275 -21.93 -11.40 1.23
N ALA A 276 -20.71 -11.29 0.70
CA ALA A 276 -20.28 -10.17 -0.10
C ALA A 276 -19.42 -10.63 -1.29
N SER A 277 -19.54 -9.92 -2.40
CA SER A 277 -18.69 -10.10 -3.57
C SER A 277 -18.03 -8.76 -3.89
N VAL A 278 -16.74 -8.61 -3.58
CA VAL A 278 -15.99 -7.36 -3.73
C VAL A 278 -15.08 -7.45 -4.96
N GLY A 279 -15.10 -6.43 -5.81
CA GLY A 279 -14.20 -6.27 -6.93
C GLY A 279 -13.03 -5.34 -6.59
N SER A 280 -11.89 -5.57 -7.23
CA SER A 280 -10.72 -4.69 -7.19
C SER A 280 -10.15 -4.49 -8.59
N ALA A 281 -9.77 -3.27 -8.93
CA ALA A 281 -9.07 -3.00 -10.17
C ALA A 281 -7.63 -3.53 -10.09
N PHE A 282 -7.05 -3.84 -11.24
CA PHE A 282 -5.64 -4.19 -11.35
C PHE A 282 -4.75 -2.93 -11.34
N SER A 283 -3.43 -3.12 -11.29
CA SER A 283 -2.45 -2.04 -11.25
C SER A 283 -2.54 -1.11 -12.47
N ARG A 284 -2.17 0.15 -12.30
CA ARG A 284 -2.08 1.12 -13.40
C ARG A 284 -1.26 0.59 -14.56
N TYR A 285 -1.62 0.99 -15.77
CA TYR A 285 -0.92 0.70 -17.02
C TYR A 285 -0.82 -0.78 -17.40
N LEU A 286 -1.32 -1.69 -16.56
CA LEU A 286 -1.28 -3.13 -16.87
C LEU A 286 -2.03 -3.49 -18.15
N ALA A 287 -3.14 -2.81 -18.41
CA ALA A 287 -3.94 -2.97 -19.63
C ALA A 287 -3.35 -2.26 -20.84
N ASN A 288 -2.40 -1.36 -20.66
CA ASN A 288 -1.84 -0.53 -21.73
C ASN A 288 -0.33 -0.48 -21.57
N PRO A 289 0.43 -1.26 -22.36
CA PRO A 289 1.89 -1.18 -22.37
C PRO A 289 2.35 0.23 -22.70
N HIS A 290 3.38 0.67 -22.03
CA HIS A 290 3.97 1.99 -22.22
C HIS A 290 5.49 1.89 -22.30
N TYR A 291 6.12 2.93 -22.84
CA TYR A 291 7.57 3.05 -22.79
C TYR A 291 8.03 3.48 -21.41
N GLU A 292 9.11 2.87 -20.95
CA GLU A 292 9.78 3.22 -19.70
C GLU A 292 11.11 3.94 -19.99
N TRP A 293 11.37 5.02 -19.28
CA TRP A 293 12.63 5.72 -19.39
C TRP A 293 13.71 5.01 -18.56
N ASN A 294 14.75 4.54 -19.23
CA ASN A 294 15.92 3.99 -18.56
C ASN A 294 16.93 5.13 -18.30
N SER A 295 17.00 5.58 -17.06
CA SER A 295 17.90 6.67 -16.66
C SER A 295 19.38 6.32 -16.73
N SER A 296 19.74 5.04 -16.74
CA SER A 296 21.13 4.57 -16.85
C SER A 296 21.63 4.57 -18.29
N SER A 297 20.77 4.21 -19.25
CA SER A 297 21.13 4.23 -20.69
C SER A 297 20.72 5.53 -21.38
N GLY A 298 19.88 6.36 -20.76
CA GLY A 298 19.34 7.57 -21.38
C GLY A 298 18.42 7.30 -22.58
N GLN A 299 17.71 6.18 -22.57
CA GLN A 299 16.87 5.73 -23.69
C GLN A 299 15.50 5.28 -23.19
N TRP A 300 14.51 5.38 -24.06
CA TRP A 300 13.21 4.75 -23.87
C TRP A 300 13.29 3.27 -24.21
N SER A 301 12.79 2.43 -23.34
CA SER A 301 12.68 0.99 -23.55
C SER A 301 11.21 0.57 -23.58
N ILE A 302 10.90 -0.39 -24.42
CA ILE A 302 9.59 -1.09 -24.36
C ILE A 302 9.66 -2.05 -23.17
N THR A 303 8.55 -2.19 -22.47
CA THR A 303 8.45 -3.22 -21.44
C THR A 303 8.77 -4.58 -22.01
N THR A 304 9.55 -5.36 -21.27
CA THR A 304 9.87 -6.75 -21.62
C THR A 304 8.80 -7.73 -21.14
N GLN A 305 7.74 -7.21 -20.53
CA GLN A 305 6.59 -8.00 -20.07
C GLN A 305 5.55 -8.09 -21.17
N TYR A 306 5.09 -9.32 -21.44
CA TYR A 306 4.02 -9.54 -22.42
C TYR A 306 2.73 -8.88 -21.92
N PRO A 307 2.09 -7.99 -22.71
CA PRO A 307 0.86 -7.33 -22.31
C PRO A 307 -0.29 -8.32 -22.23
N LEU A 308 -1.07 -8.26 -21.17
CA LEU A 308 -2.30 -9.02 -21.05
C LEU A 308 -3.43 -8.39 -21.85
N TYR A 309 -4.13 -9.22 -22.57
CA TYR A 309 -5.41 -8.90 -23.21
C TYR A 309 -6.55 -9.53 -22.37
N ASN A 310 -7.72 -8.91 -22.37
CA ASN A 310 -8.90 -9.43 -21.66
C ASN A 310 -8.78 -9.43 -20.12
N LEU A 311 -8.13 -8.42 -19.58
CA LEU A 311 -8.01 -8.25 -18.13
C LEU A 311 -9.38 -8.15 -17.44
N LYS A 312 -9.53 -8.92 -16.37
CA LYS A 312 -10.71 -8.93 -15.50
C LYS A 312 -10.35 -8.30 -14.14
N PRO A 313 -11.28 -7.60 -13.48
CA PRO A 313 -11.08 -7.22 -12.09
C PRO A 313 -10.87 -8.46 -11.21
N GLU A 314 -10.02 -8.34 -10.22
CA GLU A 314 -9.95 -9.34 -9.15
C GLU A 314 -11.27 -9.35 -8.39
N ARG A 315 -11.73 -10.54 -7.96
CA ARG A 315 -12.98 -10.70 -7.23
C ARG A 315 -12.81 -11.54 -5.99
N THR A 316 -13.20 -10.99 -4.85
CA THR A 316 -13.26 -11.70 -3.57
C THR A 316 -14.71 -11.97 -3.21
N ASN A 317 -15.06 -13.23 -3.10
CA ASN A 317 -16.34 -13.68 -2.54
C ASN A 317 -16.10 -14.14 -1.11
N SER A 318 -16.81 -13.53 -0.17
CA SER A 318 -16.71 -13.85 1.25
C SER A 318 -18.07 -14.15 1.85
N TRP A 319 -18.07 -14.99 2.86
CA TRP A 319 -19.22 -15.16 3.75
C TRP A 319 -18.73 -15.25 5.18
N GLU A 320 -19.55 -14.81 6.09
CA GLU A 320 -19.28 -14.84 7.52
C GLU A 320 -20.54 -15.18 8.32
N ILE A 321 -20.34 -15.83 9.46
CA ILE A 321 -21.36 -16.09 10.47
C ILE A 321 -20.80 -15.64 11.80
N GLY A 322 -21.61 -14.89 12.55
CA GLY A 322 -21.23 -14.35 13.85
C GLY A 322 -22.29 -14.53 14.91
N LEU A 323 -21.84 -14.62 16.15
CA LEU A 323 -22.64 -14.67 17.35
C LEU A 323 -22.18 -13.58 18.30
N ASN A 324 -23.13 -12.72 18.73
CA ASN A 324 -22.91 -11.79 19.82
C ASN A 324 -23.78 -12.20 20.99
N MET A 325 -23.20 -12.24 22.20
CA MET A 325 -23.91 -12.69 23.40
C MET A 325 -23.45 -11.86 24.61
N ARG A 326 -24.45 -11.47 25.46
CA ARG A 326 -24.20 -10.92 26.78
C ARG A 326 -24.78 -11.84 27.81
N PHE A 327 -23.96 -12.29 28.77
CA PHE A 327 -24.34 -13.28 29.74
C PHE A 327 -23.74 -12.99 31.13
N LEU A 328 -24.34 -13.55 32.15
CA LEU A 328 -23.96 -13.36 33.56
C LEU A 328 -23.78 -11.87 33.92
N LYS A 329 -24.57 -10.99 33.29
CA LYS A 329 -24.60 -9.52 33.47
C LYS A 329 -23.34 -8.79 32.99
N ASN A 330 -22.18 -9.40 33.17
CA ASN A 330 -20.85 -8.75 33.08
C ASN A 330 -20.02 -9.22 31.92
N PHE A 331 -20.40 -10.29 31.23
CA PHE A 331 -19.64 -10.86 30.11
C PHE A 331 -20.28 -10.50 28.78
N GLU A 332 -19.44 -10.14 27.84
CA GLU A 332 -19.77 -9.92 26.42
C GLU A 332 -18.88 -10.78 25.54
N LEU A 333 -19.48 -11.63 24.73
CA LEU A 333 -18.82 -12.52 23.79
C LEU A 333 -19.17 -12.13 22.35
N ASP A 334 -18.18 -11.98 21.50
CA ASP A 334 -18.31 -11.91 20.03
C ASP A 334 -17.48 -13.03 19.42
N VAL A 335 -18.10 -13.86 18.60
CA VAL A 335 -17.42 -14.90 17.83
C VAL A 335 -17.82 -14.76 16.38
N THR A 336 -16.84 -14.74 15.49
CA THR A 336 -17.06 -14.69 14.04
C THR A 336 -16.22 -15.75 13.35
N TYR A 337 -16.83 -16.51 12.46
CA TYR A 337 -16.16 -17.36 11.49
C TYR A 337 -16.35 -16.79 10.10
N TYR A 338 -15.27 -16.71 9.32
CA TYR A 338 -15.28 -16.19 7.97
C TYR A 338 -14.56 -17.10 6.98
N ASN A 339 -14.96 -16.99 5.71
CA ASN A 339 -14.29 -17.62 4.58
C ASN A 339 -14.34 -16.67 3.37
N ALA A 340 -13.19 -16.31 2.85
CA ALA A 340 -13.04 -15.42 1.70
C ALA A 340 -12.22 -16.10 0.62
N LYS A 341 -12.75 -16.13 -0.62
CA LYS A 341 -12.05 -16.64 -1.80
C LYS A 341 -11.84 -15.51 -2.80
N THR A 342 -10.56 -15.17 -3.05
CA THR A 342 -10.16 -14.22 -4.08
C THR A 342 -9.83 -14.97 -5.36
N MET A 343 -10.34 -14.50 -6.48
CA MET A 343 -10.19 -15.06 -7.82
C MET A 343 -9.67 -14.01 -8.80
N ASN A 344 -9.15 -14.43 -9.93
CA ASN A 344 -8.54 -13.59 -10.98
C ASN A 344 -7.34 -12.80 -10.45
N GLN A 345 -6.60 -13.33 -9.48
CA GLN A 345 -5.37 -12.68 -9.04
C GLN A 345 -4.36 -12.61 -10.16
N THR A 346 -3.73 -11.46 -10.29
CA THR A 346 -2.73 -11.19 -11.31
C THR A 346 -1.36 -11.62 -10.80
N PHE A 347 -0.71 -12.53 -11.53
CA PHE A 347 0.68 -12.93 -11.30
C PHE A 347 1.54 -12.56 -12.50
N ASN A 348 2.83 -12.39 -12.24
CA ASN A 348 3.86 -12.13 -13.25
C ASN A 348 4.95 -13.22 -13.17
N PRO A 349 4.67 -14.46 -13.58
CA PRO A 349 5.67 -15.52 -13.58
C PRO A 349 6.72 -15.24 -14.66
N GLN A 350 7.97 -15.59 -14.35
CA GLN A 350 9.02 -15.67 -15.36
C GLN A 350 8.73 -16.88 -16.25
N LEU A 351 8.42 -16.62 -17.51
CA LEU A 351 8.26 -17.67 -18.50
C LEU A 351 9.42 -17.63 -19.50
N PRO A 352 9.99 -18.77 -19.85
CA PRO A 352 11.00 -18.86 -20.90
C PRO A 352 10.36 -18.69 -22.29
N VAL A 353 9.90 -17.49 -22.58
CA VAL A 353 9.32 -17.15 -23.88
C VAL A 353 10.32 -16.28 -24.62
N SER A 354 10.68 -16.63 -25.84
CA SER A 354 11.64 -15.86 -26.64
C SER A 354 11.11 -14.43 -26.86
N GLY A 355 11.88 -13.45 -26.46
CA GLY A 355 11.59 -12.02 -26.62
C GLY A 355 10.86 -11.35 -25.45
N TRP A 356 10.37 -12.10 -24.44
CA TRP A 356 9.67 -11.57 -23.28
C TRP A 356 10.26 -12.15 -21.99
N SER A 357 10.52 -11.30 -21.00
CA SER A 357 11.09 -11.74 -19.72
C SER A 357 10.05 -12.30 -18.77
N ALA A 358 8.80 -11.85 -18.88
CA ALA A 358 7.70 -12.28 -18.05
C ALA A 358 6.34 -12.04 -18.73
N MET A 359 5.30 -12.66 -18.20
CA MET A 359 3.93 -12.52 -18.69
C MET A 359 2.96 -12.43 -17.50
N TYR A 360 2.02 -11.49 -17.57
CA TYR A 360 0.94 -11.46 -16.59
C TYR A 360 -0.09 -12.55 -16.86
N ILE A 361 -0.55 -13.22 -15.82
CA ILE A 361 -1.64 -14.19 -15.86
C ILE A 361 -2.67 -13.87 -14.76
N GLN A 362 -3.95 -14.11 -15.05
CA GLN A 362 -5.07 -13.83 -14.13
C GLN A 362 -5.90 -15.09 -13.85
N THR A 363 -5.27 -16.14 -13.36
CA THR A 363 -5.95 -17.40 -13.05
C THR A 363 -5.85 -17.78 -11.58
N GLY A 364 -5.13 -17.02 -10.79
CA GLY A 364 -4.89 -17.29 -9.39
C GLY A 364 -6.14 -17.26 -8.53
N ALA A 365 -6.21 -18.21 -7.59
CA ALA A 365 -7.23 -18.22 -6.55
C ALA A 365 -6.61 -18.49 -5.18
N VAL A 366 -6.98 -17.68 -4.19
CA VAL A 366 -6.52 -17.80 -2.81
C VAL A 366 -7.72 -17.82 -1.89
N ARG A 367 -7.67 -18.66 -0.87
CA ARG A 367 -8.68 -18.72 0.19
C ARG A 367 -8.08 -18.26 1.51
N ASN A 368 -8.81 -17.42 2.21
CA ASN A 368 -8.58 -17.06 3.61
C ASN A 368 -9.78 -17.52 4.43
N SER A 369 -9.57 -18.28 5.48
CA SER A 369 -10.63 -18.66 6.40
C SER A 369 -10.13 -18.60 7.83
N GLY A 370 -10.98 -18.19 8.75
CA GLY A 370 -10.55 -18.00 10.12
C GLY A 370 -11.69 -17.83 11.11
N ILE A 371 -11.30 -17.80 12.37
CA ILE A 371 -12.17 -17.53 13.50
C ILE A 371 -11.59 -16.35 14.30
N GLU A 372 -12.48 -15.48 14.73
CA GLU A 372 -12.19 -14.37 15.63
C GLU A 372 -13.08 -14.48 16.85
N LEU A 373 -12.51 -14.25 18.02
CA LEU A 373 -13.19 -14.29 19.30
C LEU A 373 -12.77 -13.10 20.13
N SER A 374 -13.76 -12.43 20.73
CA SER A 374 -13.55 -11.41 21.74
C SER A 374 -14.44 -11.73 22.95
N LEU A 375 -13.83 -11.83 24.12
CA LEU A 375 -14.53 -12.01 25.39
C LEU A 375 -14.15 -10.86 26.31
N ASN A 376 -15.12 -10.06 26.68
CA ASN A 376 -14.96 -8.94 27.58
C ASN A 376 -15.71 -9.21 28.90
N TYR A 377 -15.09 -8.80 29.99
CA TYR A 377 -15.70 -8.80 31.33
C TYR A 377 -15.58 -7.41 31.91
N LYS A 378 -16.72 -6.88 32.41
CA LYS A 378 -16.76 -5.59 33.08
C LYS A 378 -17.67 -5.67 34.32
N ASN A 379 -17.10 -5.28 35.45
CA ASN A 379 -17.88 -5.18 36.68
C ASN A 379 -17.45 -3.98 37.52
N THR A 380 -18.39 -3.41 38.24
CA THR A 380 -18.17 -2.27 39.12
C THR A 380 -18.60 -2.64 40.54
N TRP A 381 -17.70 -2.54 41.52
CA TRP A 381 -17.94 -2.74 42.95
C TRP A 381 -17.70 -1.40 43.66
N LYS A 382 -18.76 -0.72 44.01
CA LYS A 382 -18.70 0.65 44.57
C LYS A 382 -17.89 1.58 43.65
N ASP A 383 -16.72 2.04 44.12
CA ASP A 383 -15.84 2.98 43.42
C ASP A 383 -14.79 2.30 42.56
N PHE A 384 -14.73 0.95 42.57
CA PHE A 384 -13.75 0.17 41.80
C PHE A 384 -14.43 -0.48 40.58
N THR A 385 -13.92 -0.19 39.38
CA THR A 385 -14.35 -0.83 38.14
C THR A 385 -13.21 -1.67 37.58
N TRP A 386 -13.54 -2.95 37.35
CA TRP A 386 -12.64 -3.88 36.65
C TRP A 386 -13.17 -4.08 35.23
N ASP A 387 -12.31 -3.84 34.25
CA ASP A 387 -12.59 -4.04 32.83
C ASP A 387 -11.43 -4.84 32.25
N THR A 388 -11.69 -6.00 31.64
CA THR A 388 -10.69 -6.86 31.05
C THR A 388 -11.25 -7.56 29.81
N GLY A 389 -10.40 -7.75 28.79
CA GLY A 389 -10.78 -8.40 27.55
C GLY A 389 -9.72 -9.38 27.07
N ILE A 390 -10.19 -10.45 26.44
CA ILE A 390 -9.36 -11.45 25.75
C ILE A 390 -9.80 -11.48 24.29
N THR A 391 -8.84 -11.33 23.38
CA THR A 391 -9.07 -11.49 21.94
C THR A 391 -8.24 -12.64 21.42
N PHE A 392 -8.85 -13.44 20.57
CA PHE A 392 -8.18 -14.53 19.86
C PHE A 392 -8.54 -14.46 18.38
N SER A 393 -7.55 -14.60 17.51
CA SER A 393 -7.75 -14.72 16.07
C SER A 393 -6.88 -15.82 15.48
N SER A 394 -7.45 -16.56 14.54
CA SER A 394 -6.72 -17.57 13.76
C SER A 394 -7.13 -17.43 12.31
N ASN A 395 -6.17 -17.34 11.41
CA ASN A 395 -6.39 -17.29 9.96
C ASN A 395 -5.59 -18.37 9.25
N LYS A 396 -6.24 -19.10 8.35
CA LYS A 396 -5.62 -20.04 7.42
C LYS A 396 -5.70 -19.48 6.01
N ASN A 397 -4.55 -19.18 5.44
CA ASN A 397 -4.40 -18.81 4.03
C ASN A 397 -4.07 -20.05 3.22
N LYS A 398 -4.74 -20.25 2.10
CA LYS A 398 -4.49 -21.36 1.17
C LYS A 398 -4.56 -20.87 -0.27
N ILE A 399 -3.46 -21.08 -1.02
CA ILE A 399 -3.45 -20.91 -2.47
C ILE A 399 -4.18 -22.12 -3.07
N LEU A 400 -5.27 -21.88 -3.78
CA LEU A 400 -6.06 -22.91 -4.42
C LEU A 400 -5.56 -23.21 -5.83
N THR A 401 -5.18 -22.16 -6.54
CA THR A 401 -4.73 -22.25 -7.94
C THR A 401 -3.74 -21.10 -8.19
N LEU A 402 -2.62 -21.38 -8.84
CA LEU A 402 -1.70 -20.37 -9.36
C LEU A 402 -2.04 -20.06 -10.82
N ALA A 403 -1.89 -21.05 -11.68
CA ALA A 403 -2.38 -21.01 -13.06
C ALA A 403 -2.89 -22.40 -13.42
N ASP A 404 -4.09 -22.48 -13.96
CA ASP A 404 -4.67 -23.71 -14.45
C ASP A 404 -5.24 -23.47 -15.84
N ASN A 405 -4.77 -24.26 -16.81
CA ASN A 405 -5.15 -24.14 -18.22
C ASN A 405 -5.05 -22.69 -18.76
N ALA A 406 -4.01 -21.97 -18.37
CA ALA A 406 -3.73 -20.65 -18.92
C ALA A 406 -3.19 -20.79 -20.35
N ILE A 407 -3.64 -19.92 -21.25
CA ILE A 407 -3.14 -19.91 -22.61
C ILE A 407 -1.85 -19.10 -22.66
N ASN A 408 -0.77 -19.69 -23.16
CA ASN A 408 0.42 -18.96 -23.56
C ASN A 408 0.07 -18.12 -24.80
N PRO A 409 0.04 -16.79 -24.70
CA PRO A 409 -0.41 -15.96 -25.81
C PRO A 409 0.55 -15.92 -26.99
N VAL A 410 1.80 -16.40 -26.80
CA VAL A 410 2.82 -16.47 -27.87
C VAL A 410 2.76 -17.79 -28.62
N THR A 411 2.61 -18.92 -27.91
CA THR A 411 2.58 -20.26 -28.54
C THR A 411 1.16 -20.77 -28.77
N GLY A 412 0.15 -20.20 -28.11
CA GLY A 412 -1.23 -20.69 -28.12
C GLY A 412 -1.47 -21.96 -27.30
N GLU A 413 -0.43 -22.49 -26.64
CA GLU A 413 -0.51 -23.72 -25.86
C GLU A 413 -1.07 -23.46 -24.47
N LEU A 414 -1.78 -24.43 -23.92
CA LEU A 414 -2.23 -24.43 -22.55
C LEU A 414 -1.07 -24.79 -21.62
N PHE A 415 -0.94 -24.06 -20.52
CA PHE A 415 0.01 -24.38 -19.47
C PHE A 415 -0.63 -24.24 -18.09
N SER A 416 -0.11 -25.00 -17.14
CA SER A 416 -0.49 -24.93 -15.72
C SER A 416 0.76 -24.72 -14.86
N LEU A 417 0.65 -23.86 -13.86
CA LEU A 417 1.71 -23.58 -12.90
C LEU A 417 1.27 -24.08 -11.53
N SER A 418 2.01 -25.03 -10.99
CA SER A 418 1.86 -25.49 -9.60
C SER A 418 2.79 -24.76 -8.62
N THR A 419 3.83 -24.11 -9.14
CA THR A 419 4.83 -23.39 -8.37
C THR A 419 5.21 -22.09 -9.04
N LEU A 420 5.40 -21.03 -8.25
CA LEU A 420 6.03 -19.78 -8.70
C LEU A 420 7.48 -19.78 -8.22
N ASN A 421 8.42 -19.67 -9.15
CA ASN A 421 9.81 -19.41 -8.80
C ASN A 421 9.99 -17.89 -8.71
N MET A 422 9.88 -17.36 -7.51
CA MET A 422 10.20 -15.97 -7.22
C MET A 422 11.67 -15.95 -6.76
N GLY A 423 12.59 -15.57 -7.66
CA GLY A 423 14.01 -15.50 -7.34
C GLY A 423 14.28 -14.73 -6.02
N GLY A 424 15.15 -15.25 -5.17
CA GLY A 424 15.52 -14.64 -3.90
C GLY A 424 14.65 -15.06 -2.71
N LEU A 425 14.50 -14.19 -1.72
CA LEU A 425 13.78 -14.44 -0.46
C LEU A 425 12.32 -14.90 -0.62
N GLY A 426 11.69 -14.61 -1.75
CA GLY A 426 10.33 -15.06 -2.06
C GLY A 426 10.21 -16.58 -2.25
N ALA A 427 11.26 -17.25 -2.73
CA ALA A 427 11.27 -18.71 -2.91
C ALA A 427 11.17 -19.47 -1.57
N VAL A 428 11.76 -18.93 -0.50
CA VAL A 428 11.71 -19.50 0.85
C VAL A 428 10.29 -19.45 1.42
N SER A 429 9.55 -18.38 1.16
CA SER A 429 8.17 -18.21 1.62
C SER A 429 7.21 -19.22 0.96
N TYR A 430 7.43 -19.53 -0.33
CA TYR A 430 6.60 -20.49 -1.07
C TYR A 430 6.92 -21.96 -0.72
N THR A 431 8.17 -22.30 -0.47
CA THR A 431 8.54 -23.64 0.01
C THR A 431 7.95 -23.95 1.38
N HIS A 432 7.79 -22.93 2.23
CA HIS A 432 7.17 -23.08 3.54
C HIS A 432 5.65 -23.32 3.46
N LEU A 433 4.96 -22.65 2.53
CA LEU A 433 3.54 -22.90 2.25
C LEU A 433 3.29 -24.30 1.68
N ARG A 434 4.23 -24.83 0.87
CA ARG A 434 4.15 -26.17 0.31
C ARG A 434 4.39 -27.27 1.34
N ALA A 435 5.29 -27.06 2.29
CA ALA A 435 5.54 -28.02 3.38
C ALA A 435 4.31 -28.19 4.28
N HIS A 436 3.47 -27.17 4.43
CA HIS A 436 2.19 -27.27 5.15
C HIS A 436 1.10 -28.00 4.38
N GLU A 437 1.13 -28.01 3.04
CA GLU A 437 0.15 -28.74 2.22
C GLU A 437 0.46 -30.23 2.13
N THR A 438 1.73 -30.63 2.22
CA THR A 438 2.15 -32.04 2.13
C THR A 438 2.08 -32.81 3.47
N SER A 439 1.83 -32.13 4.57
CA SER A 439 1.69 -32.78 5.90
C SER A 439 0.22 -33.10 6.27
N GLN A 440 -0.71 -33.00 5.32
CA GLN A 440 -2.14 -33.29 5.53
C GLN A 440 -2.68 -34.43 4.60
N ASP A 441 -1.78 -35.22 4.00
CA ASP A 441 -2.16 -36.49 3.38
C ASP A 441 -1.88 -37.67 4.32
#